data_f58daaf43f8024a5282d6e6b330e9990
#
_entry.id   f58daaf43f8024a5282d6e6b330e9990
#
_cell.length_a   1.000
_cell.length_b   1.000
_cell.length_c   1.000
_cell.angle_alpha   90.00
_cell.angle_beta   90.00
_cell.angle_gamma   90.00
#
_symmetry.space_group_name_H-M   'P 1'
#
loop_
_entity.id
_entity.type
_entity.pdbx_description
1 polymer ?
#
loop_
_entity_poly.entity_id
_entity_poly.type
_entity_poly.pdbx_seq_one_letter_code
_entity_poly.pdbx_strand_id
1 'polypeptide(L)'
;MSNCLCGTGKNLGQPGCTGKIGRPQKGLLTRRLGNDGVENNLKLTDVLGSSFFTGLINQSDISKRLYPTGTIVNVVDERGDPVTYNADNIEYFSSQGNRTFTFEIIDGASPQLEKAYNNFRCQDMCMYLVSVDSQIVGNERNAGILRPFRIEKNTLYAKYIPATATTPERLMVTLTFSVLEKDGDISYFNYTEGGTGAGVLAVNPLDFQGLVDVTMGTATGISVTAFTIPMTYIYG
;
A
#
# COMPACT_ATOMS: atom_id res chain seq x y z
N MET A 1 13.37 15.44 10.18
CA MET A 1 14.85 15.35 10.25
C MET A 1 15.27 14.09 9.52
N SER A 2 16.00 14.27 8.42
CA SER A 2 16.51 13.13 7.63
C SER A 2 17.59 12.41 8.45
N ASN A 3 17.30 11.23 8.97
CA ASN A 3 18.29 10.37 9.62
C ASN A 3 19.17 9.70 8.55
N CYS A 4 19.92 10.50 7.80
CA CYS A 4 20.99 10.00 6.97
C CYS A 4 22.16 9.55 7.84
N LEU A 5 22.30 8.25 8.06
CA LEU A 5 23.55 7.68 8.54
C LEU A 5 24.55 7.65 7.37
N CYS A 6 25.25 8.78 7.17
CA CYS A 6 26.36 8.84 6.24
C CYS A 6 27.55 8.09 6.81
N GLY A 7 27.63 6.78 6.57
CA GLY A 7 28.84 6.02 6.79
C GLY A 7 29.91 6.44 5.78
N THR A 8 31.10 6.78 6.24
CA THR A 8 32.28 7.10 5.42
C THR A 8 32.89 5.87 4.72
N GLY A 9 32.13 4.80 4.57
CA GLY A 9 32.56 3.56 3.95
C GLY A 9 32.67 3.65 2.43
N LYS A 10 33.58 4.48 1.92
CA LYS A 10 33.83 4.65 0.48
C LYS A 10 34.27 3.36 -0.24
N ASN A 11 34.56 2.30 0.48
CA ASN A 11 35.12 1.06 -0.10
C ASN A 11 34.10 -0.11 -0.20
N LEU A 12 32.86 0.07 0.22
CA LEU A 12 31.84 -0.99 0.15
C LEU A 12 30.82 -0.78 -0.98
N GLY A 13 31.06 0.18 -1.88
CA GLY A 13 30.15 0.46 -2.99
C GLY A 13 28.75 0.95 -2.57
N GLN A 14 28.56 1.34 -1.33
CA GLN A 14 27.29 1.91 -0.89
C GLN A 14 27.12 3.30 -1.52
N PRO A 15 26.04 3.52 -2.28
CA PRO A 15 25.69 4.87 -2.71
C PRO A 15 25.52 5.73 -1.46
N GLY A 16 26.01 6.99 -1.50
CA GLY A 16 25.93 7.91 -0.36
C GLY A 16 24.50 8.04 0.15
N CYS A 17 24.35 8.20 1.47
CA CYS A 17 23.12 8.45 2.20
C CYS A 17 21.84 7.84 1.62
N THR A 18 21.69 6.53 1.72
CA THR A 18 20.39 5.90 1.53
C THR A 18 19.54 6.21 2.76
N GLY A 19 18.40 6.88 2.56
CA GLY A 19 17.47 7.12 3.65
C GLY A 19 17.00 5.78 4.24
N LYS A 20 16.83 5.75 5.54
CA LYS A 20 16.28 4.57 6.22
C LYS A 20 14.79 4.47 5.97
N ILE A 21 14.33 3.31 5.51
CA ILE A 21 12.91 3.00 5.39
C ILE A 21 12.43 2.47 6.75
N GLY A 22 11.39 3.11 7.29
CA GLY A 22 10.76 2.70 8.53
C GLY A 22 9.93 1.42 8.37
N ARG A 23 9.54 0.83 9.50
CA ARG A 23 8.65 -0.35 9.51
C ARG A 23 7.29 0.01 8.86
N PRO A 24 6.72 -0.86 8.01
CA PRO A 24 5.38 -0.66 7.48
C PRO A 24 4.32 -0.59 8.59
N GLN A 25 3.42 0.40 8.50
CA GLN A 25 2.31 0.61 9.43
C GLN A 25 0.97 0.72 8.71
N LYS A 26 0.97 0.95 7.40
CA LYS A 26 -0.24 0.98 6.57
C LYS A 26 0.09 0.50 5.16
N GLY A 27 -0.89 0.01 4.45
CA GLY A 27 -0.82 -0.32 3.03
C GLY A 27 -1.76 0.55 2.21
N LEU A 28 -1.39 0.85 0.98
CA LEU A 28 -2.26 1.51 0.01
C LEU A 28 -2.39 0.58 -1.20
N LEU A 29 -3.52 -0.12 -1.28
CA LEU A 29 -3.80 -1.05 -2.38
C LEU A 29 -4.32 -0.26 -3.60
N THR A 30 -3.94 -0.68 -4.78
CA THR A 30 -4.47 -0.16 -6.05
C THR A 30 -4.38 -1.22 -7.13
N ARG A 31 -5.10 -1.08 -8.22
CA ARG A 31 -4.86 -1.92 -9.41
C ARG A 31 -3.57 -1.48 -10.10
N ARG A 32 -2.90 -2.42 -10.75
CA ARG A 32 -1.69 -2.10 -11.52
C ARG A 32 -1.98 -1.14 -12.66
N LEU A 33 -3.04 -1.40 -13.42
CA LEU A 33 -3.45 -0.61 -14.57
C LEU A 33 -4.86 -0.07 -14.38
N GLY A 34 -5.06 1.18 -14.79
CA GLY A 34 -6.38 1.72 -15.04
C GLY A 34 -7.05 1.06 -16.25
N ASN A 35 -8.35 1.25 -16.40
CA ASN A 35 -9.11 0.76 -17.58
C ASN A 35 -8.59 1.37 -18.89
N ASP A 36 -7.87 2.49 -18.82
CA ASP A 36 -7.18 3.16 -19.94
C ASP A 36 -5.80 2.54 -20.27
N GLY A 37 -5.40 1.48 -19.57
CA GLY A 37 -4.11 0.83 -19.74
C GLY A 37 -2.92 1.58 -19.12
N VAL A 38 -3.16 2.68 -18.42
CA VAL A 38 -2.11 3.48 -17.75
C VAL A 38 -1.83 2.90 -16.36
N GLU A 39 -0.54 2.81 -15.98
CA GLU A 39 -0.14 2.36 -14.64
C GLU A 39 -0.49 3.40 -13.57
N ASN A 40 -0.99 2.93 -12.44
CA ASN A 40 -1.34 3.75 -11.27
C ASN A 40 -0.09 4.08 -10.44
N ASN A 41 0.71 5.00 -10.93
CA ASN A 41 1.98 5.41 -10.32
C ASN A 41 1.87 6.79 -9.66
N LEU A 42 2.70 7.04 -8.65
CA LEU A 42 2.93 8.37 -8.09
C LEU A 42 4.16 8.99 -8.78
N LYS A 43 4.06 10.25 -9.18
CA LYS A 43 5.15 10.92 -9.90
C LYS A 43 5.66 12.12 -9.12
N LEU A 44 6.96 12.38 -9.21
CA LEU A 44 7.57 13.60 -8.65
C LEU A 44 7.05 14.89 -9.31
N THR A 45 6.39 14.79 -10.47
CA THR A 45 5.75 15.94 -11.13
C THR A 45 4.38 16.27 -10.54
N ASP A 46 3.79 15.36 -9.77
CA ASP A 46 2.46 15.53 -9.17
C ASP A 46 2.57 16.36 -7.87
N VAL A 47 1.53 17.11 -7.57
CA VAL A 47 1.40 17.80 -6.29
C VAL A 47 0.74 16.82 -5.32
N LEU A 48 1.57 16.14 -4.51
CA LEU A 48 1.17 15.04 -3.63
C LEU A 48 0.55 15.57 -2.32
N GLY A 49 -0.50 16.37 -2.45
CA GLY A 49 -1.25 16.97 -1.35
C GLY A 49 -2.54 16.23 -1.01
N SER A 50 -3.27 16.76 -0.02
CA SER A 50 -4.52 16.16 0.47
C SER A 50 -5.56 15.99 -0.64
N SER A 51 -5.77 17.01 -1.48
CA SER A 51 -6.74 16.94 -2.59
C SER A 51 -6.38 15.86 -3.62
N PHE A 52 -5.10 15.65 -3.90
CA PHE A 52 -4.64 14.61 -4.81
C PHE A 52 -5.00 13.21 -4.28
N PHE A 53 -4.62 12.89 -3.04
CA PHE A 53 -4.92 11.58 -2.46
C PHE A 53 -6.41 11.38 -2.19
N THR A 54 -7.12 12.42 -1.73
CA THR A 54 -8.59 12.36 -1.60
C THR A 54 -9.24 12.08 -2.95
N GLY A 55 -8.74 12.68 -4.03
CA GLY A 55 -9.19 12.40 -5.39
C GLY A 55 -8.95 10.97 -5.82
N LEU A 56 -7.81 10.36 -5.46
CA LEU A 56 -7.53 8.95 -5.74
C LEU A 56 -8.36 7.99 -4.90
N ILE A 57 -8.57 8.28 -3.61
CA ILE A 57 -9.38 7.45 -2.70
C ILE A 57 -10.85 7.49 -3.12
N ASN A 58 -11.37 8.67 -3.48
CA ASN A 58 -12.75 8.87 -3.89
C ASN A 58 -12.99 8.66 -5.40
N GLN A 59 -12.01 8.15 -6.12
CA GLN A 59 -12.08 7.98 -7.56
C GLN A 59 -13.26 7.07 -7.95
N SER A 60 -14.13 7.55 -8.86
CA SER A 60 -15.29 6.79 -9.35
C SER A 60 -14.85 5.57 -10.20
N ASP A 61 -13.77 5.72 -10.98
CA ASP A 61 -13.16 4.60 -11.69
C ASP A 61 -12.40 3.73 -10.69
N ILE A 62 -12.98 2.59 -10.34
CA ILE A 62 -12.41 1.62 -9.40
C ILE A 62 -11.03 1.09 -9.81
N SER A 63 -10.69 1.17 -11.11
CA SER A 63 -9.39 0.72 -11.61
C SER A 63 -8.25 1.70 -11.27
N LYS A 64 -8.59 2.95 -10.94
CA LYS A 64 -7.64 4.01 -10.55
C LYS A 64 -7.71 4.35 -9.07
N ARG A 65 -8.61 3.68 -8.35
CA ARG A 65 -8.85 3.97 -6.94
C ARG A 65 -7.72 3.48 -6.06
N LEU A 66 -7.39 4.28 -5.06
CA LEU A 66 -6.48 3.92 -3.97
C LEU A 66 -7.29 3.45 -2.76
N TYR A 67 -6.93 2.30 -2.21
CA TYR A 67 -7.59 1.68 -1.07
C TYR A 67 -6.63 1.64 0.13
N PRO A 68 -6.68 2.63 1.04
CA PRO A 68 -5.90 2.58 2.27
C PRO A 68 -6.37 1.43 3.16
N THR A 69 -5.43 0.70 3.73
CA THR A 69 -5.74 -0.29 4.79
C THR A 69 -5.98 0.43 6.11
N GLY A 70 -6.53 -0.26 7.10
CA GLY A 70 -6.36 0.12 8.50
C GLY A 70 -4.90 0.09 8.93
N THR A 71 -4.63 0.42 10.19
CA THR A 71 -3.29 0.26 10.77
C THR A 71 -2.90 -1.21 10.76
N ILE A 72 -1.74 -1.50 10.17
CA ILE A 72 -1.21 -2.86 10.13
C ILE A 72 -0.22 -3.10 11.27
N VAL A 73 -0.32 -4.27 11.85
CA VAL A 73 0.55 -4.74 12.95
C VAL A 73 1.07 -6.13 12.66
N ASN A 74 2.00 -6.63 13.45
CA ASN A 74 2.57 -7.98 13.32
C ASN A 74 3.04 -8.28 11.89
N VAL A 75 3.72 -7.29 11.31
CA VAL A 75 4.21 -7.39 9.93
C VAL A 75 5.36 -8.37 9.86
N VAL A 76 5.22 -9.33 8.94
CA VAL A 76 6.26 -10.29 8.57
C VAL A 76 6.50 -10.11 7.07
N ASP A 77 7.74 -9.84 6.69
CA ASP A 77 8.20 -9.63 5.32
C ASP A 77 9.39 -10.57 5.08
N GLU A 78 9.12 -11.70 4.47
CA GLU A 78 10.09 -12.76 4.29
C GLU A 78 10.33 -13.02 2.80
N ARG A 79 11.59 -13.07 2.44
CA ARG A 79 12.02 -13.54 1.13
C ARG A 79 12.50 -14.99 1.26
N GLY A 80 11.91 -15.87 0.45
CA GLY A 80 12.38 -17.25 0.34
C GLY A 80 13.80 -17.34 -0.22
N ASP A 81 14.37 -18.50 -0.08
CA ASP A 81 15.72 -18.78 -0.61
C ASP A 81 15.77 -18.56 -2.13
N PRO A 82 16.92 -18.11 -2.65
CA PRO A 82 17.13 -17.99 -4.08
C PRO A 82 16.91 -19.33 -4.80
N VAL A 83 16.32 -19.26 -5.99
CA VAL A 83 16.25 -20.43 -6.85
C VAL A 83 17.59 -20.60 -7.54
N THR A 84 18.20 -21.75 -7.32
CA THR A 84 19.48 -22.11 -7.93
C THR A 84 19.33 -23.35 -8.78
N TYR A 85 20.26 -23.57 -9.71
CA TYR A 85 20.40 -24.85 -10.43
C TYR A 85 21.86 -25.26 -10.46
N ASN A 86 22.09 -26.57 -10.40
CA ASN A 86 23.42 -27.16 -10.45
C ASN A 86 23.76 -27.62 -11.87
N ALA A 87 24.90 -27.18 -12.38
CA ALA A 87 25.50 -27.71 -13.60
C ALA A 87 27.01 -27.93 -13.35
N ASP A 88 27.52 -29.08 -13.73
CA ASP A 88 28.92 -29.45 -13.57
C ASP A 88 29.50 -29.28 -12.14
N ASN A 89 28.68 -29.61 -11.12
CA ASN A 89 28.96 -29.39 -9.70
C ASN A 89 29.13 -27.90 -9.28
N ILE A 90 28.68 -26.97 -10.10
CA ILE A 90 28.63 -25.54 -9.81
C ILE A 90 27.17 -25.12 -9.61
N GLU A 91 26.91 -24.44 -8.51
CA GLU A 91 25.60 -23.89 -8.23
C GLU A 91 25.45 -22.50 -8.86
N TYR A 92 24.48 -22.37 -9.75
CA TYR A 92 24.18 -21.13 -10.45
C TYR A 92 22.91 -20.50 -9.89
N PHE A 93 22.95 -19.18 -9.62
CA PHE A 93 21.78 -18.40 -9.28
C PHE A 93 20.85 -18.27 -10.50
N SER A 94 19.58 -18.63 -10.34
CA SER A 94 18.53 -18.52 -11.37
C SER A 94 17.63 -17.31 -11.15
N SER A 95 17.04 -17.19 -9.95
CA SER A 95 16.15 -16.10 -9.63
C SER A 95 16.09 -15.84 -8.12
N GLN A 96 15.63 -14.67 -7.72
CA GLN A 96 15.32 -14.41 -6.31
C GLN A 96 14.13 -15.26 -5.86
N GLY A 97 14.10 -15.62 -4.58
CA GLY A 97 12.97 -16.30 -3.97
C GLY A 97 11.74 -15.39 -3.89
N ASN A 98 10.59 -16.00 -3.69
CA ASN A 98 9.34 -15.29 -3.50
C ASN A 98 9.41 -14.43 -2.22
N ARG A 99 8.83 -13.24 -2.27
CA ARG A 99 8.72 -12.35 -1.11
C ARG A 99 7.28 -12.40 -0.59
N THR A 100 7.10 -13.07 0.54
CA THR A 100 5.81 -13.16 1.23
C THR A 100 5.67 -12.06 2.26
N PHE A 101 4.54 -11.39 2.25
CA PHE A 101 4.22 -10.30 3.15
C PHE A 101 2.93 -10.64 3.90
N THR A 102 3.03 -10.71 5.22
CA THR A 102 1.89 -10.99 6.10
C THR A 102 1.75 -9.88 7.12
N PHE A 103 0.52 -9.48 7.40
CA PHE A 103 0.21 -8.47 8.41
C PHE A 103 -1.16 -8.72 9.02
N GLU A 104 -1.40 -8.10 10.16
CA GLU A 104 -2.68 -8.12 10.83
C GLU A 104 -3.29 -6.72 10.89
N ILE A 105 -4.61 -6.63 10.75
CA ILE A 105 -5.43 -5.45 11.01
C ILE A 105 -6.30 -5.78 12.21
N ILE A 106 -6.23 -4.94 13.26
CA ILE A 106 -7.02 -5.11 14.48
C ILE A 106 -8.24 -4.19 14.43
N ASP A 107 -7.99 -2.91 14.11
CA ASP A 107 -9.06 -1.92 14.08
C ASP A 107 -9.97 -2.12 12.85
N GLY A 108 -11.25 -2.38 13.11
CA GLY A 108 -12.25 -2.61 12.05
C GLY A 108 -12.16 -4.01 11.41
N ALA A 109 -11.48 -4.97 12.06
CA ALA A 109 -11.48 -6.35 11.61
C ALA A 109 -12.90 -6.90 11.61
N SER A 110 -13.35 -7.45 10.50
CA SER A 110 -14.70 -8.00 10.34
C SER A 110 -14.77 -9.04 9.24
N PRO A 111 -15.77 -9.93 9.24
CA PRO A 111 -16.01 -10.85 8.12
C PRO A 111 -16.30 -10.12 6.79
N GLN A 112 -16.88 -8.92 6.85
CA GLN A 112 -17.12 -8.08 5.67
C GLN A 112 -15.80 -7.58 5.07
N LEU A 113 -14.87 -7.16 5.92
CA LEU A 113 -13.54 -6.75 5.50
C LEU A 113 -12.75 -7.92 4.90
N GLU A 114 -12.85 -9.13 5.48
CA GLU A 114 -12.29 -10.35 4.89
C GLU A 114 -12.81 -10.57 3.47
N LYS A 115 -14.14 -10.50 3.29
CA LYS A 115 -14.77 -10.64 1.98
C LYS A 115 -14.26 -9.58 0.99
N ALA A 116 -14.12 -8.32 1.43
CA ALA A 116 -13.60 -7.23 0.59
C ALA A 116 -12.18 -7.50 0.11
N TYR A 117 -11.27 -7.93 0.98
CA TYR A 117 -9.91 -8.31 0.60
C TYR A 117 -9.88 -9.49 -0.34
N ASN A 118 -10.67 -10.53 -0.07
CA ASN A 118 -10.72 -11.74 -0.90
C ASN A 118 -11.30 -11.45 -2.30
N ASN A 119 -12.12 -10.41 -2.47
CA ASN A 119 -12.59 -9.95 -3.79
C ASN A 119 -11.45 -9.37 -4.65
N PHE A 120 -10.34 -8.91 -4.07
CA PHE A 120 -9.17 -8.47 -4.82
C PHE A 120 -8.28 -9.61 -5.31
N ARG A 121 -8.48 -10.82 -4.80
CA ARG A 121 -7.62 -11.99 -5.06
C ARG A 121 -7.37 -12.27 -6.54
N CYS A 122 -8.41 -12.17 -7.37
CA CYS A 122 -8.31 -12.44 -8.81
C CYS A 122 -7.94 -11.22 -9.65
N GLN A 123 -7.73 -10.06 -9.00
CA GLN A 123 -7.40 -8.81 -9.68
C GLN A 123 -5.87 -8.61 -9.76
N ASP A 124 -5.42 -7.83 -10.74
CA ASP A 124 -4.00 -7.45 -10.85
C ASP A 124 -3.73 -6.28 -9.88
N MET A 125 -3.53 -6.62 -8.60
CA MET A 125 -3.36 -5.67 -7.52
C MET A 125 -1.90 -5.35 -7.27
N CYS A 126 -1.68 -4.16 -6.77
CA CYS A 126 -0.40 -3.65 -6.30
C CYS A 126 -0.58 -2.96 -4.94
N MET A 127 0.51 -2.74 -4.22
CA MET A 127 0.47 -2.10 -2.91
C MET A 127 1.66 -1.18 -2.71
N TYR A 128 1.42 0.06 -2.28
CA TYR A 128 2.43 0.88 -1.62
C TYR A 128 2.45 0.52 -0.13
N LEU A 129 3.62 0.56 0.48
CA LEU A 129 3.76 0.48 1.92
C LEU A 129 3.93 1.87 2.51
N VAL A 130 3.28 2.13 3.62
CA VAL A 130 3.46 3.37 4.38
C VAL A 130 4.20 3.02 5.66
N SER A 131 5.35 3.67 5.87
CA SER A 131 6.17 3.44 7.04
C SER A 131 5.72 4.26 8.25
N VAL A 132 6.20 3.86 9.44
CA VAL A 132 6.02 4.64 10.69
C VAL A 132 6.59 6.05 10.60
N ASP A 133 7.55 6.28 9.70
CA ASP A 133 8.17 7.59 9.45
C ASP A 133 7.38 8.41 8.41
N SER A 134 6.12 8.05 8.15
CA SER A 134 5.24 8.74 7.18
C SER A 134 5.80 8.76 5.76
N GLN A 135 6.49 7.69 5.36
CA GLN A 135 7.03 7.52 4.01
C GLN A 135 6.07 6.66 3.18
N ILE A 136 5.84 7.03 1.93
CA ILE A 136 5.22 6.11 0.95
C ILE A 136 6.33 5.38 0.22
N VAL A 137 6.39 4.07 0.40
CA VAL A 137 7.43 3.18 -0.12
C VAL A 137 6.90 2.42 -1.32
N GLY A 138 7.67 2.33 -2.36
CA GLY A 138 7.37 1.60 -3.59
C GLY A 138 8.64 1.24 -4.35
N ASN A 139 8.52 1.02 -5.63
CA ASN A 139 9.61 0.66 -6.53
C ASN A 139 9.85 1.78 -7.55
N GLU A 140 11.08 2.28 -7.65
CA GLU A 140 11.48 3.34 -8.59
C GLU A 140 12.34 2.75 -9.72
N ARG A 141 11.69 2.22 -10.76
CA ARG A 141 12.41 1.75 -11.96
C ARG A 141 12.80 2.86 -12.92
N ASN A 142 12.07 3.97 -12.88
CA ASN A 142 12.35 5.17 -13.69
C ASN A 142 12.45 6.35 -12.73
N ALA A 143 13.45 7.18 -12.90
CA ALA A 143 13.67 8.34 -12.04
C ALA A 143 12.40 9.21 -11.91
N GLY A 144 12.01 9.47 -10.68
CA GLY A 144 10.85 10.29 -10.37
C GLY A 144 9.48 9.62 -10.50
N ILE A 145 9.42 8.30 -10.71
CA ILE A 145 8.18 7.54 -10.77
C ILE A 145 8.21 6.45 -9.73
N LEU A 146 7.43 6.60 -8.67
CA LEU A 146 7.25 5.59 -7.64
C LEU A 146 6.07 4.69 -8.04
N ARG A 147 6.36 3.40 -8.21
CA ARG A 147 5.40 2.36 -8.54
C ARG A 147 5.02 1.57 -7.30
N PRO A 148 3.75 1.11 -7.18
CA PRO A 148 3.39 0.19 -6.13
C PRO A 148 4.03 -1.18 -6.38
N PHE A 149 4.36 -1.92 -5.33
CA PHE A 149 4.81 -3.30 -5.42
C PHE A 149 3.70 -4.17 -6.00
N ARG A 150 4.01 -4.90 -7.04
CA ARG A 150 3.06 -5.80 -7.68
C ARG A 150 2.82 -7.03 -6.81
N ILE A 151 1.56 -7.36 -6.59
CA ILE A 151 1.13 -8.59 -5.91
C ILE A 151 0.93 -9.67 -6.97
N GLU A 152 1.45 -10.87 -6.73
CA GLU A 152 1.20 -12.01 -7.60
C GLU A 152 -0.27 -12.40 -7.56
N LYS A 153 -0.86 -12.69 -8.73
CA LYS A 153 -2.27 -13.05 -8.83
C LYS A 153 -2.59 -14.27 -7.96
N ASN A 154 -3.75 -14.24 -7.35
CA ASN A 154 -4.28 -15.29 -6.48
C ASN A 154 -3.48 -15.53 -5.18
N THR A 155 -2.53 -14.67 -4.83
CA THR A 155 -1.77 -14.79 -3.57
C THR A 155 -2.30 -13.91 -2.45
N LEU A 156 -3.08 -12.87 -2.78
CA LEU A 156 -3.74 -12.05 -1.76
C LEU A 156 -4.84 -12.88 -1.09
N TYR A 157 -4.70 -13.08 0.19
CA TYR A 157 -5.61 -13.86 1.00
C TYR A 157 -5.83 -13.21 2.35
N ALA A 158 -7.07 -13.07 2.76
CA ALA A 158 -7.43 -12.55 4.08
C ALA A 158 -8.22 -13.61 4.86
N LYS A 159 -7.99 -13.65 6.18
CA LYS A 159 -8.67 -14.54 7.12
C LYS A 159 -9.06 -13.74 8.36
N TYR A 160 -10.36 -13.69 8.65
CA TYR A 160 -10.87 -13.15 9.90
C TYR A 160 -10.65 -14.15 11.05
N ILE A 161 -10.17 -13.65 12.17
CA ILE A 161 -9.93 -14.41 13.39
C ILE A 161 -10.76 -13.74 14.49
N PRO A 162 -11.82 -14.40 14.99
CA PRO A 162 -12.65 -13.86 16.05
C PRO A 162 -11.89 -13.57 17.33
N ALA A 163 -12.40 -12.65 18.14
CA ALA A 163 -11.87 -12.39 19.47
C ALA A 163 -11.95 -13.62 20.36
N THR A 164 -10.96 -13.75 21.23
CA THR A 164 -10.93 -14.74 22.32
C THR A 164 -10.91 -14.01 23.67
N ALA A 165 -10.91 -14.75 24.78
CA ALA A 165 -10.82 -14.14 26.12
C ALA A 165 -9.54 -13.30 26.32
N THR A 166 -8.48 -13.57 25.56
CA THR A 166 -7.15 -12.95 25.74
C THR A 166 -6.65 -12.17 24.51
N THR A 167 -7.30 -12.33 23.37
CA THR A 167 -6.87 -11.69 22.13
C THR A 167 -8.03 -10.98 21.44
N PRO A 168 -7.83 -9.74 20.92
CA PRO A 168 -8.85 -9.06 20.15
C PRO A 168 -9.12 -9.80 18.82
N GLU A 169 -10.26 -9.50 18.22
CA GLU A 169 -10.50 -9.88 16.84
C GLU A 169 -9.46 -9.24 15.90
N ARG A 170 -9.14 -9.93 14.82
CA ARG A 170 -8.17 -9.46 13.85
C ARG A 170 -8.40 -10.05 12.47
N LEU A 171 -7.96 -9.32 11.47
CA LEU A 171 -7.89 -9.80 10.10
C LEU A 171 -6.41 -10.06 9.75
N MET A 172 -6.05 -11.29 9.50
CA MET A 172 -4.74 -11.64 8.98
C MET A 172 -4.77 -11.63 7.46
N VAL A 173 -3.87 -10.87 6.86
CA VAL A 173 -3.72 -10.74 5.40
C VAL A 173 -2.35 -11.25 5.00
N THR A 174 -2.32 -12.14 4.01
CA THR A 174 -1.09 -12.67 3.43
C THR A 174 -1.11 -12.43 1.92
N LEU A 175 0.01 -12.02 1.38
CA LEU A 175 0.21 -11.83 -0.05
C LEU A 175 1.66 -12.15 -0.44
N THR A 176 1.89 -12.38 -1.72
CA THR A 176 3.23 -12.57 -2.27
C THR A 176 3.50 -11.46 -3.28
N PHE A 177 4.61 -10.74 -3.10
CA PHE A 177 5.07 -9.78 -4.10
C PHE A 177 5.70 -10.49 -5.29
N SER A 178 5.55 -9.88 -6.46
CA SER A 178 6.14 -10.43 -7.68
C SER A 178 7.67 -10.54 -7.57
N VAL A 179 8.21 -11.63 -8.09
CA VAL A 179 9.67 -11.84 -8.21
C VAL A 179 10.36 -10.76 -9.06
N LEU A 180 9.58 -9.99 -9.83
CA LEU A 180 10.09 -8.88 -10.63
C LEU A 180 10.39 -7.64 -9.78
N GLU A 181 9.92 -7.59 -8.53
CA GLU A 181 10.19 -6.50 -7.60
C GLU A 181 11.56 -6.70 -6.97
N LYS A 182 12.53 -5.90 -7.42
CA LYS A 182 13.92 -5.98 -6.94
C LYS A 182 14.12 -5.07 -5.73
N ASP A 183 14.83 -5.56 -4.73
CA ASP A 183 15.14 -4.77 -3.53
C ASP A 183 15.99 -3.53 -3.82
N GLY A 184 16.82 -3.59 -4.87
CA GLY A 184 17.64 -2.44 -5.31
C GLY A 184 16.86 -1.29 -5.92
N ASP A 185 15.61 -1.52 -6.32
CA ASP A 185 14.74 -0.51 -6.92
C ASP A 185 13.78 0.12 -5.88
N ILE A 186 13.87 -0.30 -4.60
CA ILE A 186 13.01 0.23 -3.54
C ILE A 186 13.35 1.69 -3.29
N SER A 187 12.34 2.55 -3.35
CA SER A 187 12.43 3.98 -3.12
C SER A 187 11.22 4.48 -2.32
N TYR A 188 11.23 5.75 -1.91
CA TYR A 188 10.16 6.30 -1.09
C TYR A 188 10.02 7.80 -1.26
N PHE A 189 8.81 8.30 -1.00
CA PHE A 189 8.53 9.73 -0.81
C PHE A 189 8.39 10.02 0.68
N ASN A 190 9.13 11.02 1.16
CA ASN A 190 9.04 11.48 2.53
C ASN A 190 7.90 12.49 2.69
N TYR A 191 7.14 12.34 3.78
CA TYR A 191 6.24 13.39 4.22
C TYR A 191 7.02 14.63 4.67
N THR A 192 6.55 15.79 4.23
CA THR A 192 7.09 17.10 4.63
C THR A 192 5.93 17.98 5.07
N GLU A 193 5.85 18.25 6.37
CA GLU A 193 4.81 19.11 6.93
C GLU A 193 4.87 20.50 6.31
N GLY A 194 3.72 21.01 5.86
CA GLY A 194 3.64 22.30 5.17
C GLY A 194 4.35 22.35 3.82
N GLY A 195 4.78 21.20 3.31
CA GLY A 195 5.43 21.11 2.00
C GLY A 195 4.49 21.54 0.87
N THR A 196 5.07 22.21 -0.13
CA THR A 196 4.34 22.69 -1.31
C THR A 196 5.13 22.39 -2.58
N GLY A 197 4.42 22.22 -3.68
CA GLY A 197 5.04 22.01 -5.00
C GLY A 197 4.98 20.56 -5.48
N ALA A 198 5.47 20.36 -6.68
CA ALA A 198 5.53 19.05 -7.31
C ALA A 198 6.56 18.15 -6.62
N GLY A 199 6.25 16.87 -6.48
CA GLY A 199 7.13 15.87 -5.89
C GLY A 199 7.24 15.92 -4.37
N VAL A 200 6.53 16.83 -3.69
CA VAL A 200 6.52 16.93 -2.25
C VAL A 200 5.27 16.23 -1.69
N LEU A 201 5.48 15.22 -0.84
CA LEU A 201 4.38 14.59 -0.11
C LEU A 201 3.98 15.50 1.06
N ALA A 202 2.94 16.31 0.83
CA ALA A 202 2.49 17.36 1.75
C ALA A 202 1.38 16.90 2.72
N VAL A 203 1.02 15.64 2.68
CA VAL A 203 0.00 15.03 3.56
C VAL A 203 0.58 13.79 4.21
N ASN A 204 0.28 13.61 5.51
CA ASN A 204 0.72 12.41 6.22
C ASN A 204 -0.05 11.18 5.71
N PRO A 205 0.62 10.21 5.07
CA PRO A 205 -0.06 9.04 4.51
C PRO A 205 -0.62 8.08 5.57
N LEU A 206 -0.20 8.21 6.82
CA LEU A 206 -0.78 7.43 7.93
C LEU A 206 -2.22 7.86 8.25
N ASP A 207 -2.61 9.10 7.90
CA ASP A 207 -3.94 9.64 8.13
C ASP A 207 -4.94 9.24 7.03
N PHE A 208 -4.50 8.56 5.98
CA PHE A 208 -5.41 8.13 4.91
C PHE A 208 -6.42 7.11 5.45
N GLN A 209 -7.70 7.37 5.17
CA GLN A 209 -8.80 6.48 5.49
C GLN A 209 -9.46 6.00 4.20
N GLY A 210 -9.86 4.73 4.19
CA GLY A 210 -10.64 4.16 3.09
C GLY A 210 -12.05 4.75 3.05
N LEU A 211 -12.74 4.49 1.94
CA LEU A 211 -14.15 4.80 1.85
C LEU A 211 -14.93 3.90 2.83
N VAL A 212 -15.86 4.50 3.55
CA VAL A 212 -16.84 3.77 4.36
C VAL A 212 -18.13 3.63 3.56
N ASP A 213 -18.79 2.50 3.71
CA ASP A 213 -20.11 2.32 3.14
C ASP A 213 -21.12 3.26 3.84
N VAL A 214 -21.96 3.88 3.05
CA VAL A 214 -22.98 4.81 3.53
C VAL A 214 -24.33 4.28 3.09
N THR A 215 -25.23 4.06 4.05
CA THR A 215 -26.63 3.79 3.75
C THR A 215 -27.36 5.11 3.53
N MET A 216 -27.87 5.28 2.33
CA MET A 216 -28.74 6.42 2.05
C MET A 216 -30.13 6.16 2.63
N GLY A 217 -30.58 7.04 3.53
CA GLY A 217 -31.93 7.02 4.02
C GLY A 217 -32.94 7.54 2.98
N THR A 218 -34.21 7.50 3.32
CA THR A 218 -35.25 8.03 2.46
C THR A 218 -35.08 9.55 2.29
N ALA A 219 -35.07 10.00 1.05
CA ALA A 219 -34.98 11.41 0.75
C ALA A 219 -36.24 12.14 1.28
N THR A 220 -36.02 13.17 2.04
CA THR A 220 -37.11 14.06 2.51
C THR A 220 -36.99 15.41 1.82
N GLY A 221 -38.02 15.82 1.13
CA GLY A 221 -38.06 17.11 0.42
C GLY A 221 -39.33 17.88 0.79
N ILE A 222 -39.15 19.15 1.05
CA ILE A 222 -40.29 20.08 1.37
C ILE A 222 -40.64 20.91 0.13
N SER A 223 -39.74 21.01 -0.82
CA SER A 223 -39.96 21.74 -2.07
C SER A 223 -39.09 21.16 -3.21
N VAL A 224 -39.43 21.52 -4.44
CA VAL A 224 -38.68 21.17 -5.64
C VAL A 224 -37.25 21.74 -5.70
N THR A 225 -36.93 22.66 -4.79
CA THR A 225 -35.63 23.36 -4.76
C THR A 225 -34.71 22.92 -3.63
N ALA A 226 -35.21 22.13 -2.67
CA ALA A 226 -34.37 21.61 -1.56
C ALA A 226 -34.88 20.24 -1.11
N PHE A 227 -33.95 19.31 -0.99
CA PHE A 227 -34.18 18.01 -0.37
C PHE A 227 -32.98 17.62 0.50
N THR A 228 -33.25 16.88 1.55
CA THR A 228 -32.21 16.34 2.44
C THR A 228 -32.25 14.83 2.37
N ILE A 229 -31.09 14.21 2.13
CA ILE A 229 -30.89 12.76 2.21
C ILE A 229 -30.09 12.48 3.46
N PRO A 230 -30.68 11.87 4.50
CA PRO A 230 -29.89 11.46 5.66
C PRO A 230 -28.95 10.31 5.25
N MET A 231 -27.71 10.41 5.64
CA MET A 231 -26.68 9.37 5.42
C MET A 231 -26.23 8.82 6.76
N THR A 232 -26.23 7.51 6.88
CA THR A 232 -25.72 6.81 8.05
C THR A 232 -24.45 6.06 7.65
N TYR A 233 -23.35 6.34 8.35
CA TYR A 233 -22.12 5.62 8.15
C TYR A 233 -22.25 4.21 8.76
N ILE A 234 -21.96 3.20 7.97
CA ILE A 234 -21.84 1.83 8.44
C ILE A 234 -20.36 1.57 8.63
N TYR A 235 -19.94 1.50 9.86
CA TYR A 235 -18.60 1.01 10.18
C TYR A 235 -18.61 -0.50 9.96
N GLY A 236 -17.86 -0.96 8.94
CA GLY A 236 -17.65 -2.37 8.68
C GLY A 236 -16.57 -2.94 9.59
#